data_cc3f9bf13fd1b2ef75654ce0f9ffc2b3
#
_entry.id   cc3f9bf13fd1b2ef75654ce0f9ffc2b3
#
_cell.length_a   1.000
_cell.length_b   1.000
_cell.length_c   1.000
_cell.angle_alpha   90.00
_cell.angle_beta   90.00
_cell.angle_gamma   90.00
#
_symmetry.space_group_name_H-M   'P 1'
#
loop_
_entity.id
_entity.type
_entity.pdbx_description
1 polymer ?
#
loop_
_entity_poly.entity_id
_entity_poly.type
_entity_poly.pdbx_seq_one_letter_code
_entity_poly.pdbx_strand_id
1 'polypeptide(L)'
;MPDIINPSINIIILLLRVAVVLLLYFFLWQVLRFVIRDLRSSGTPAGGAANSPYGQLIVVRAGQSGVAVGKVFPLGPSNILGRSLENCEIALNDSFLSAQHARLELQGDAWVLEDLHSTNGTFINEMEVRDATILEEGDIVRVGRIELRLTR
;
A
#
# COMPACT_ATOMS: atom_id res chain seq x y z
N MET A 1 -1.37 -64.29 -8.76
CA MET A 1 -1.75 -63.67 -10.04
C MET A 1 -1.34 -62.23 -9.94
N PRO A 2 -0.33 -61.77 -10.67
CA PRO A 2 0.04 -60.38 -10.65
C PRO A 2 -0.97 -59.58 -11.47
N ASP A 3 -1.52 -58.54 -10.83
CA ASP A 3 -2.50 -57.64 -11.37
C ASP A 3 -1.99 -56.97 -12.66
N ILE A 4 -2.63 -57.26 -13.76
CA ILE A 4 -2.44 -56.54 -15.02
C ILE A 4 -3.10 -55.18 -14.84
N ILE A 5 -2.43 -54.31 -14.09
CA ILE A 5 -2.85 -52.92 -13.99
C ILE A 5 -2.49 -52.30 -15.35
N ASN A 6 -3.53 -51.97 -16.12
CA ASN A 6 -3.42 -51.34 -17.43
C ASN A 6 -2.52 -50.13 -17.35
N PRO A 7 -1.39 -50.05 -18.16
CA PRO A 7 -0.49 -48.94 -18.12
C PRO A 7 -1.15 -47.58 -18.29
N SER A 8 -2.26 -47.53 -18.99
CA SER A 8 -3.11 -46.37 -19.16
C SER A 8 -3.71 -45.85 -17.83
N ILE A 9 -4.10 -46.73 -16.92
CA ILE A 9 -4.67 -46.36 -15.61
C ILE A 9 -3.57 -45.78 -14.72
N ASN A 10 -2.35 -46.33 -14.74
CA ASN A 10 -1.25 -45.79 -13.96
C ASN A 10 -0.82 -44.42 -14.43
N ILE A 11 -0.85 -44.16 -15.73
CA ILE A 11 -0.59 -42.81 -16.30
C ILE A 11 -1.66 -41.83 -15.86
N ILE A 12 -2.93 -42.21 -15.90
CA ILE A 12 -4.05 -41.36 -15.47
C ILE A 12 -3.92 -41.02 -13.96
N ILE A 13 -3.59 -42.00 -13.13
CA ILE A 13 -3.38 -41.80 -11.68
C ILE A 13 -2.19 -40.89 -11.44
N LEU A 14 -1.11 -41.06 -12.18
CA LEU A 14 0.08 -40.18 -12.09
C LEU A 14 -0.26 -38.73 -12.46
N LEU A 15 -0.97 -38.53 -13.58
CA LEU A 15 -1.41 -37.20 -14.02
C LEU A 15 -2.33 -36.54 -13.01
N LEU A 16 -3.25 -37.31 -12.42
CA LEU A 16 -4.15 -36.82 -11.39
C LEU A 16 -3.39 -36.38 -10.13
N ARG A 17 -2.41 -37.17 -9.70
CA ARG A 17 -1.54 -36.82 -8.56
C ARG A 17 -0.76 -35.52 -8.81
N VAL A 18 -0.16 -35.38 -9.99
CA VAL A 18 0.58 -34.17 -10.38
C VAL A 18 -0.36 -32.96 -10.41
N ALA A 19 -1.57 -33.12 -10.99
CA ALA A 19 -2.56 -32.05 -11.05
C ALA A 19 -2.99 -31.58 -9.64
N VAL A 20 -3.24 -32.49 -8.71
CA VAL A 20 -3.61 -32.17 -7.33
C VAL A 20 -2.47 -31.44 -6.63
N VAL A 21 -1.22 -31.89 -6.80
CA VAL A 21 -0.04 -31.23 -6.21
C VAL A 21 0.12 -29.81 -6.75
N LEU A 22 0.01 -29.61 -8.06
CA LEU A 22 0.07 -28.28 -8.67
C LEU A 22 -1.03 -27.35 -8.17
N LEU A 23 -2.25 -27.88 -8.01
CA LEU A 23 -3.38 -27.12 -7.50
C LEU A 23 -3.17 -26.70 -6.04
N LEU A 24 -2.60 -27.59 -5.20
CA LEU A 24 -2.24 -27.28 -3.82
C LEU A 24 -1.15 -26.19 -3.75
N TYR A 25 -0.11 -26.28 -4.57
CA TYR A 25 0.93 -25.25 -4.63
C TYR A 25 0.39 -23.91 -5.13
N PHE A 26 -0.49 -23.92 -6.13
CA PHE A 26 -1.15 -22.73 -6.63
C PHE A 26 -2.04 -22.08 -5.54
N PHE A 27 -2.80 -22.89 -4.80
CA PHE A 27 -3.62 -22.42 -3.69
C PHE A 27 -2.75 -21.84 -2.56
N LEU A 28 -1.69 -22.56 -2.18
CA LEU A 28 -0.75 -22.08 -1.16
C LEU A 28 -0.10 -20.76 -1.57
N TRP A 29 0.27 -20.63 -2.83
CA TRP A 29 0.83 -19.38 -3.37
C TRP A 29 -0.20 -18.24 -3.36
N GLN A 30 -1.47 -18.50 -3.67
CA GLN A 30 -2.56 -17.53 -3.54
C GLN A 30 -2.76 -17.08 -2.08
N VAL A 31 -2.78 -18.04 -1.15
CA VAL A 31 -2.93 -17.75 0.29
C VAL A 31 -1.73 -16.94 0.78
N LEU A 32 -0.51 -17.33 0.39
CA LEU A 32 0.70 -16.59 0.77
C LEU A 32 0.70 -15.17 0.22
N ARG A 33 0.29 -14.97 -1.02
CA ARG A 33 0.10 -13.62 -1.60
C ARG A 33 -0.93 -12.80 -0.83
N PHE A 34 -2.05 -13.41 -0.46
CA PHE A 34 -3.09 -12.75 0.32
C PHE A 34 -2.59 -12.36 1.71
N VAL A 35 -1.91 -13.25 2.42
CA VAL A 35 -1.35 -13.00 3.75
C VAL A 35 -0.27 -11.91 3.71
N ILE A 36 0.65 -11.96 2.73
CA ILE A 36 1.69 -10.92 2.57
C ILE A 36 1.05 -9.57 2.24
N ARG A 37 -0.01 -9.55 1.44
CA ARG A 37 -0.76 -8.35 1.11
C ARG A 37 -1.47 -7.78 2.34
N ASP A 38 -2.08 -8.66 3.16
CA ASP A 38 -2.78 -8.27 4.38
C ASP A 38 -1.80 -7.76 5.45
N LEU A 39 -0.64 -8.39 5.60
CA LEU A 39 0.44 -7.93 6.49
C LEU A 39 1.05 -6.60 6.04
N ARG A 40 1.08 -6.30 4.74
CA ARG A 40 1.49 -4.98 4.23
C ARG A 40 0.41 -3.92 4.37
N SER A 41 -0.88 -4.30 4.28
CA SER A 41 -2.00 -3.37 4.47
C SER A 41 -2.35 -3.16 5.94
N SER A 42 -2.03 -4.14 6.78
CA SER A 42 -2.15 -4.08 8.25
C SER A 42 -0.87 -3.51 8.87
N GLY A 43 -0.34 -2.42 8.29
CA GLY A 43 0.68 -1.64 8.97
C GLY A 43 0.18 -1.33 10.38
N THR A 44 0.65 -2.11 11.34
CA THR A 44 0.53 -2.09 12.80
C THR A 44 -0.68 -1.34 13.38
N PRO A 45 -1.52 -2.02 14.20
CA PRO A 45 -2.49 -1.32 15.03
C PRO A 45 -1.73 -0.37 15.95
N ALA A 46 -2.35 0.77 16.21
CA ALA A 46 -1.89 1.80 17.12
C ALA A 46 -1.32 1.19 18.42
N GLY A 47 -0.01 1.23 18.57
CA GLY A 47 0.65 0.67 19.74
C GLY A 47 2.15 0.57 19.54
N GLY A 48 2.81 1.68 19.32
CA GLY A 48 4.26 1.79 19.20
C GLY A 48 4.59 2.79 18.12
N ALA A 49 4.73 4.05 18.50
CA ALA A 49 5.34 5.05 17.65
C ALA A 49 6.74 4.55 17.30
N ALA A 50 6.89 3.88 16.16
CA ALA A 50 8.16 3.80 15.50
C ALA A 50 8.46 5.25 15.09
N ASN A 51 9.15 5.99 15.97
CA ASN A 51 9.66 7.31 15.66
C ASN A 51 10.58 7.15 14.45
N SER A 52 10.03 7.33 13.25
CA SER A 52 10.86 7.45 12.08
C SER A 52 11.72 8.70 12.29
N PRO A 53 13.04 8.64 12.07
CA PRO A 53 13.90 9.82 12.16
C PRO A 53 13.48 10.91 11.19
N TYR A 54 12.66 10.57 10.22
CA TYR A 54 12.17 11.47 9.18
C TYR A 54 10.80 12.08 9.50
N GLY A 55 10.11 11.64 10.58
CA GLY A 55 8.77 12.06 10.92
C GLY A 55 7.69 11.09 10.44
N GLN A 56 6.44 11.53 10.48
CA GLN A 56 5.28 10.68 10.19
C GLN A 56 4.12 11.49 9.61
N LEU A 57 3.27 10.84 8.83
CA LEU A 57 1.97 11.38 8.42
C LEU A 57 0.87 10.72 9.23
N ILE A 58 -0.02 11.53 9.80
CA ILE A 58 -1.16 11.07 10.62
C ILE A 58 -2.45 11.40 9.87
N VAL A 59 -3.32 10.41 9.68
CA VAL A 59 -4.64 10.63 9.09
C VAL A 59 -5.51 11.44 10.03
N VAL A 60 -5.84 12.67 9.66
CA VAL A 60 -6.74 13.56 10.43
C VAL A 60 -8.17 13.48 9.92
N ARG A 61 -8.35 13.17 8.63
CA ARG A 61 -9.65 12.96 8.03
C ARG A 61 -9.57 11.90 6.95
N ALA A 62 -10.50 10.97 6.95
CA ALA A 62 -10.50 9.82 6.05
C ALA A 62 -11.65 9.83 5.01
N GLY A 63 -12.56 10.81 5.09
CA GLY A 63 -13.74 10.85 4.24
C GLY A 63 -14.54 9.54 4.33
N GLN A 64 -14.91 8.98 3.18
CA GLN A 64 -15.57 7.68 3.07
C GLN A 64 -14.57 6.59 2.62
N SER A 65 -13.28 6.80 2.86
CA SER A 65 -12.24 5.80 2.55
C SER A 65 -12.21 4.69 3.61
N GLY A 66 -11.60 3.56 3.27
CA GLY A 66 -11.37 2.47 4.22
C GLY A 66 -10.20 2.71 5.19
N VAL A 67 -9.67 3.94 5.25
CA VAL A 67 -8.52 4.30 6.09
C VAL A 67 -9.00 4.81 7.45
N ALA A 68 -8.44 4.31 8.54
CA ALA A 68 -8.81 4.77 9.88
C ALA A 68 -8.23 6.16 10.18
N VAL A 69 -9.04 7.05 10.76
CA VAL A 69 -8.55 8.31 11.34
C VAL A 69 -7.62 7.99 12.50
N GLY A 70 -6.52 8.74 12.62
CA GLY A 70 -5.46 8.48 13.59
C GLY A 70 -4.43 7.44 13.14
N LYS A 71 -4.61 6.82 11.96
CA LYS A 71 -3.58 5.93 11.41
C LYS A 71 -2.31 6.72 11.12
N VAL A 72 -1.20 6.16 11.55
CA VAL A 72 0.13 6.76 11.42
C VAL A 72 0.90 6.04 10.32
N PHE A 73 1.54 6.81 9.45
CA PHE A 73 2.45 6.33 8.43
C PHE A 73 3.84 6.89 8.70
N PRO A 74 4.81 6.06 9.12
CA PRO A 74 6.19 6.50 9.27
C PRO A 74 6.77 6.86 7.92
N LEU A 75 7.52 7.97 7.85
CA LEU A 75 8.13 8.44 6.62
C LEU A 75 9.52 7.83 6.43
N GLY A 76 9.83 7.48 5.19
CA GLY A 76 11.18 7.27 4.69
C GLY A 76 11.70 8.54 4.00
N PRO A 77 12.90 8.54 3.45
CA PRO A 77 13.46 9.72 2.75
C PRO A 77 12.69 10.10 1.46
N SER A 78 12.02 9.13 0.85
CA SER A 78 11.14 9.32 -0.30
C SER A 78 9.90 8.42 -0.15
N ASN A 79 8.72 8.99 -0.34
CA ASN A 79 7.46 8.28 -0.17
C ASN A 79 6.50 8.65 -1.30
N ILE A 80 5.90 7.65 -1.92
CA ILE A 80 4.82 7.83 -2.88
C ILE A 80 3.50 7.55 -2.18
N LEU A 81 2.58 8.49 -2.27
CA LEU A 81 1.22 8.40 -1.77
C LEU A 81 0.30 8.02 -2.92
N GLY A 82 -0.60 7.07 -2.72
CA GLY A 82 -1.57 6.72 -3.74
C GLY A 82 -2.43 5.53 -3.38
N ARG A 83 -3.20 5.05 -4.37
CA ARG A 83 -4.11 3.92 -4.18
C ARG A 83 -3.42 2.56 -4.32
N SER A 84 -2.33 2.49 -5.07
CA SER A 84 -1.65 1.22 -5.38
C SER A 84 -0.87 0.71 -4.17
N LEU A 85 -1.21 -0.48 -3.69
CA LEU A 85 -0.48 -1.16 -2.62
C LEU A 85 0.90 -1.68 -3.07
N GLU A 86 1.11 -1.81 -4.37
CA GLU A 86 2.36 -2.37 -4.93
C GLU A 86 3.40 -1.27 -5.23
N ASN A 87 2.92 -0.04 -5.52
CA ASN A 87 3.76 1.04 -6.03
C ASN A 87 3.79 2.27 -5.13
N CYS A 88 3.24 2.19 -3.93
CA CYS A 88 3.21 3.30 -2.98
C CYS A 88 3.68 2.84 -1.60
N GLU A 89 4.57 3.61 -0.97
CA GLU A 89 4.98 3.42 0.42
C GLU A 89 3.81 3.75 1.36
N ILE A 90 3.02 4.77 0.99
CA ILE A 90 1.82 5.17 1.72
C ILE A 90 0.60 4.86 0.86
N ALA A 91 0.14 3.63 0.98
CA ALA A 91 -1.04 3.17 0.26
C ALA A 91 -2.32 3.52 1.04
N LEU A 92 -3.16 4.32 0.39
CA LEU A 92 -4.42 4.79 0.91
C LEU A 92 -5.54 4.20 0.04
N ASN A 93 -6.35 3.30 0.60
CA ASN A 93 -7.41 2.63 -0.14
C ASN A 93 -8.62 3.55 -0.35
N ASP A 94 -8.52 4.47 -1.31
CA ASP A 94 -9.61 5.34 -1.73
C ASP A 94 -9.70 5.39 -3.25
N SER A 95 -10.91 5.25 -3.78
CA SER A 95 -11.19 5.32 -5.22
C SER A 95 -10.95 6.71 -5.83
N PHE A 96 -10.90 7.76 -5.01
CA PHE A 96 -10.58 9.12 -5.43
C PHE A 96 -9.09 9.42 -5.55
N LEU A 97 -8.24 8.44 -5.23
CA LEU A 97 -6.80 8.52 -5.40
C LEU A 97 -6.35 7.89 -6.71
N SER A 98 -5.41 8.52 -7.38
CA SER A 98 -4.66 7.93 -8.47
C SER A 98 -3.78 6.77 -7.97
N ALA A 99 -3.36 5.86 -8.85
CA ALA A 99 -2.50 4.73 -8.49
C ALA A 99 -1.23 5.20 -7.78
N GLN A 100 -0.56 6.20 -8.34
CA GLN A 100 0.43 7.07 -7.72
C GLN A 100 -0.14 8.48 -7.78
N HIS A 101 -0.29 9.15 -6.65
CA HIS A 101 -1.02 10.41 -6.56
C HIS A 101 -0.10 11.58 -6.29
N ALA A 102 0.75 11.46 -5.29
CA ALA A 102 1.72 12.48 -4.91
C ALA A 102 3.02 11.84 -4.43
N ARG A 103 4.10 12.60 -4.52
CA ARG A 103 5.41 12.24 -3.98
C ARG A 103 5.79 13.19 -2.86
N LEU A 104 6.25 12.63 -1.75
CA LEU A 104 6.81 13.36 -0.63
C LEU A 104 8.27 12.97 -0.47
N GLU A 105 9.18 13.89 -0.67
CA GLU A 105 10.63 13.65 -0.66
C GLU A 105 11.34 14.60 0.30
N LEU A 106 12.29 14.08 1.05
CA LEU A 106 13.14 14.89 1.93
C LEU A 106 14.33 15.44 1.13
N GLN A 107 14.35 16.74 0.93
CA GLN A 107 15.46 17.47 0.27
C GLN A 107 16.23 18.31 1.30
N GLY A 108 17.38 17.79 1.73
CA GLY A 108 18.08 18.35 2.88
C GLY A 108 17.26 18.17 4.16
N ASP A 109 16.85 19.27 4.79
CA ASP A 109 16.00 19.27 5.99
C ASP A 109 14.53 19.61 5.71
N ALA A 110 14.18 19.88 4.47
CA ALA A 110 12.82 20.26 4.06
C ALA A 110 12.10 19.11 3.37
N TRP A 111 10.83 18.92 3.72
CA TRP A 111 9.94 18.05 2.98
C TRP A 111 9.41 18.78 1.75
N VAL A 112 9.47 18.13 0.59
CA VAL A 112 8.93 18.64 -0.68
C VAL A 112 7.83 17.70 -1.14
N LEU A 113 6.65 18.26 -1.36
CA LEU A 113 5.47 17.57 -1.89
C LEU A 113 5.28 17.95 -3.35
N GLU A 114 5.10 16.95 -4.20
CA GLU A 114 4.86 17.08 -5.64
C GLU A 114 3.62 16.27 -6.03
N ASP A 115 2.72 16.86 -6.81
CA ASP A 115 1.60 16.14 -7.40
C ASP A 115 2.07 15.35 -8.64
N LEU A 116 1.75 14.08 -8.72
CA LEU A 116 2.13 13.19 -9.83
C LEU A 116 1.06 13.15 -10.92
N HIS A 117 0.55 14.32 -11.34
CA HIS A 117 -0.55 14.46 -12.30
C HIS A 117 -1.79 13.68 -11.88
N SER A 118 -2.15 13.86 -10.62
CA SER A 118 -3.30 13.17 -10.05
C SER A 118 -4.62 13.64 -10.66
N THR A 119 -5.63 12.76 -10.65
CA THR A 119 -6.93 13.08 -11.23
C THR A 119 -7.70 14.14 -10.43
N ASN A 120 -7.55 14.13 -9.10
CA ASN A 120 -8.31 15.00 -8.21
C ASN A 120 -7.48 16.09 -7.52
N GLY A 121 -6.20 16.19 -7.84
CA GLY A 121 -5.27 17.17 -7.29
C GLY A 121 -4.79 16.84 -5.87
N THR A 122 -3.64 17.39 -5.54
CA THR A 122 -3.03 17.39 -4.22
C THR A 122 -3.10 18.80 -3.65
N PHE A 123 -3.35 18.92 -2.34
CA PHE A 123 -3.52 20.22 -1.69
C PHE A 123 -2.72 20.28 -0.38
N ILE A 124 -2.15 21.43 -0.08
CA ILE A 124 -1.56 21.77 1.23
C ILE A 124 -2.36 22.90 1.83
N ASN A 125 -2.94 22.68 3.00
CA ASN A 125 -3.77 23.69 3.70
C ASN A 125 -4.81 24.35 2.77
N GLU A 126 -5.55 23.53 2.01
CA GLU A 126 -6.56 23.93 1.01
C GLU A 126 -6.00 24.56 -0.29
N MET A 127 -4.70 24.83 -0.40
CA MET A 127 -4.08 25.35 -1.60
C MET A 127 -3.61 24.20 -2.51
N GLU A 128 -3.95 24.28 -3.79
CA GLU A 128 -3.57 23.28 -4.79
C GLU A 128 -2.06 23.29 -5.05
N VAL A 129 -1.44 22.12 -4.98
CA VAL A 129 -0.04 21.90 -5.30
C VAL A 129 0.10 21.75 -6.82
N ARG A 130 0.63 22.76 -7.48
CA ARG A 130 0.87 22.76 -8.94
C ARG A 130 2.31 22.44 -9.29
N ASP A 131 3.21 22.88 -8.43
CA ASP A 131 4.66 22.66 -8.52
C ASP A 131 5.15 22.04 -7.21
N ALA A 132 6.37 21.51 -7.22
CA ALA A 132 6.99 20.97 -6.02
C ALA A 132 7.02 22.03 -4.90
N THR A 133 6.32 21.78 -3.81
CA THR A 133 6.06 22.74 -2.74
C THR A 133 6.62 22.22 -1.42
N ILE A 134 7.25 23.11 -0.64
CA ILE A 134 7.76 22.77 0.69
C ILE A 134 6.58 22.53 1.64
N LEU A 135 6.68 21.45 2.42
CA LEU A 135 5.75 21.05 3.45
C LEU A 135 6.38 21.25 4.81
N GLU A 136 5.72 21.98 5.70
CA GLU A 136 6.16 22.27 7.05
C GLU A 136 5.50 21.34 8.07
N GLU A 137 6.10 21.25 9.26
CA GLU A 137 5.50 20.48 10.36
C GLU A 137 4.15 21.08 10.77
N GLY A 138 3.14 20.24 10.88
CA GLY A 138 1.78 20.65 11.21
C GLY A 138 0.89 20.89 10.00
N ASP A 139 1.47 21.02 8.79
CA ASP A 139 0.70 21.17 7.56
C ASP A 139 -0.22 19.99 7.30
N ILE A 140 -1.35 20.28 6.68
CA ILE A 140 -2.35 19.31 6.27
C ILE A 140 -2.25 19.08 4.76
N VAL A 141 -1.85 17.88 4.39
CA VAL A 141 -1.87 17.40 3.01
C VAL A 141 -3.20 16.73 2.73
N ARG A 142 -3.93 17.19 1.73
CA ARG A 142 -5.14 16.53 1.24
C ARG A 142 -4.86 15.88 -0.11
N VAL A 143 -5.11 14.57 -0.16
CA VAL A 143 -5.06 13.74 -1.37
C VAL A 143 -6.40 13.04 -1.55
N GLY A 144 -7.09 13.36 -2.64
CA GLY A 144 -8.47 12.91 -2.82
C GLY A 144 -9.40 13.41 -1.69
N ARG A 145 -9.91 12.48 -0.86
CA ARG A 145 -10.79 12.76 0.29
C ARG A 145 -10.10 12.59 1.65
N ILE A 146 -8.81 12.26 1.63
CA ILE A 146 -8.03 11.96 2.83
C ILE A 146 -7.15 13.16 3.16
N GLU A 147 -7.17 13.55 4.43
CA GLU A 147 -6.30 14.59 4.97
C GLU A 147 -5.28 13.97 5.92
N LEU A 148 -4.03 14.32 5.71
CA LEU A 148 -2.88 13.82 6.44
C LEU A 148 -2.13 14.99 7.05
N ARG A 149 -1.72 14.90 8.32
CA ARG A 149 -0.89 15.92 8.98
C ARG A 149 0.53 15.41 9.09
N LEU A 150 1.49 16.26 8.70
CA LEU A 150 2.91 16.02 8.92
C LEU A 150 3.26 16.30 10.38
N THR A 151 3.93 15.35 11.02
CA THR A 151 4.52 15.51 12.37
C THR A 151 5.94 14.93 12.36
N ARG A 152 6.83 15.60 13.02
CA ARG A 152 8.22 15.18 13.24
C ARG A 152 8.45 14.67 14.65
#